data_71c3627b5975adee1e8aec860a7036c5
#
_entry.id   71c3627b5975adee1e8aec860a7036c5
#
_cell.length_a   1.000
_cell.length_b   1.000
_cell.length_c   1.000
_cell.angle_alpha   90.00
_cell.angle_beta   90.00
_cell.angle_gamma   90.00
#
_symmetry.space_group_name_H-M   'P 1'
#
loop_
_entity.id
_entity.type
_entity.pdbx_description
1 polymer ?
#
loop_
_entity_poly.entity_id
_entity_poly.type
_entity_poly.pdbx_seq_one_letter_code
_entity_poly.pdbx_strand_id
1 'polypeptide(L)'
;MGRFAGIVPLHPLSHADLERVLIESKTSALRAQQRLFELHGVRLEVSADARGALVDRAMAHGLGARALHRVVTEAFADLEFKLPRLAEQGVGAVHMTRAAIEGRANPVLVPRREIADWVEPVPSANQLRYGPPGARTRSEPAPRANREQVARRPRGSSEGPTLFESGS
;
A
#
# COMPACT_ATOMS: atom_id res chain seq x y z
N MET A 1 -47.74 -7.64 -4.87
CA MET A 1 -47.33 -8.03 -3.51
C MET A 1 -46.02 -8.83 -3.62
N GLY A 2 -44.90 -8.28 -3.14
CA GLY A 2 -43.62 -8.94 -3.12
C GLY A 2 -43.66 -10.15 -2.18
N ARG A 3 -43.23 -11.32 -2.67
CA ARG A 3 -43.15 -12.53 -1.87
C ARG A 3 -41.85 -12.50 -1.05
N PHE A 4 -41.95 -12.17 0.24
CA PHE A 4 -40.84 -12.39 1.17
C PHE A 4 -40.89 -13.85 1.60
N ALA A 5 -39.80 -14.58 1.33
CA ALA A 5 -39.69 -16.02 1.66
C ALA A 5 -39.48 -16.29 3.15
N GLY A 6 -39.13 -15.26 3.93
CA GLY A 6 -38.92 -15.34 5.38
C GLY A 6 -38.47 -13.99 5.96
N ILE A 7 -38.72 -13.80 7.24
CA ILE A 7 -38.21 -12.65 8.03
C ILE A 7 -37.19 -13.24 9.03
N VAL A 8 -35.94 -12.85 8.89
CA VAL A 8 -34.87 -13.24 9.81
C VAL A 8 -34.52 -12.01 10.66
N PRO A 9 -34.77 -12.04 11.99
CA PRO A 9 -34.38 -10.97 12.88
C PRO A 9 -32.85 -10.94 13.01
N LEU A 10 -32.25 -9.77 12.89
CA LEU A 10 -30.82 -9.55 13.15
C LEU A 10 -30.70 -8.87 14.51
N HIS A 11 -29.82 -9.38 15.35
CA HIS A 11 -29.47 -8.71 16.60
C HIS A 11 -28.52 -7.54 16.35
N PRO A 12 -28.59 -6.47 17.16
CA PRO A 12 -27.61 -5.39 17.10
C PRO A 12 -26.21 -5.95 17.44
N LEU A 13 -25.18 -5.43 16.77
CA LEU A 13 -23.79 -5.82 17.01
C LEU A 13 -23.35 -5.37 18.41
N SER A 14 -22.78 -6.30 19.16
CA SER A 14 -22.15 -6.01 20.45
C SER A 14 -20.78 -5.35 20.26
N HIS A 15 -20.19 -4.82 21.35
CA HIS A 15 -18.83 -4.28 21.36
C HIS A 15 -17.82 -5.33 20.84
N ALA A 16 -17.93 -6.58 21.33
CA ALA A 16 -17.06 -7.67 20.92
C ALA A 16 -17.20 -8.00 19.42
N ASP A 17 -18.42 -7.94 18.88
CA ASP A 17 -18.63 -8.17 17.45
C ASP A 17 -18.00 -7.06 16.60
N LEU A 18 -18.10 -5.80 17.02
CA LEU A 18 -17.47 -4.68 16.33
C LEU A 18 -15.94 -4.76 16.41
N GLU A 19 -15.38 -5.18 17.53
CA GLU A 19 -13.94 -5.40 17.67
C GLU A 19 -13.46 -6.53 16.74
N ARG A 20 -14.20 -7.62 16.64
CA ARG A 20 -13.91 -8.71 15.68
C ARG A 20 -13.99 -8.22 14.24
N VAL A 21 -14.99 -7.43 13.90
CA VAL A 21 -15.10 -6.82 12.56
C VAL A 21 -13.90 -5.92 12.27
N LEU A 22 -13.44 -5.14 13.25
CA LEU A 22 -12.27 -4.27 13.11
C LEU A 22 -10.97 -5.05 12.87
N ILE A 23 -10.81 -6.24 13.45
CA ILE A 23 -9.57 -7.02 13.38
C ILE A 23 -9.63 -8.09 12.29
N GLU A 24 -10.71 -8.88 12.23
CA GLU A 24 -10.78 -10.12 11.44
C GLU A 24 -11.31 -9.90 10.02
N SER A 25 -12.10 -8.84 9.80
CA SER A 25 -12.70 -8.61 8.49
C SER A 25 -11.64 -8.41 7.40
N LYS A 26 -11.84 -9.04 6.24
CA LYS A 26 -10.99 -8.84 5.05
C LYS A 26 -11.05 -7.39 4.53
N THR A 27 -12.17 -6.72 4.75
CA THR A 27 -12.42 -5.32 4.38
C THR A 27 -12.32 -4.37 5.56
N SER A 28 -11.57 -4.76 6.61
CA SER A 28 -11.37 -3.93 7.79
C SER A 28 -10.72 -2.59 7.43
N ALA A 29 -11.32 -1.51 7.90
CA ALA A 29 -10.76 -0.17 7.75
C ALA A 29 -9.37 -0.06 8.40
N LEU A 30 -9.15 -0.72 9.53
CA LEU A 30 -7.86 -0.74 10.20
C LEU A 30 -6.78 -1.43 9.37
N ARG A 31 -7.09 -2.57 8.74
CA ARG A 31 -6.15 -3.23 7.83
C ARG A 31 -5.84 -2.40 6.60
N ALA A 32 -6.82 -1.66 6.09
CA ALA A 32 -6.59 -0.72 4.97
C ALA A 32 -5.59 0.37 5.39
N GLN A 33 -5.73 0.92 6.60
CA GLN A 33 -4.78 1.88 7.15
C GLN A 33 -3.39 1.29 7.33
N GLN A 34 -3.27 0.12 7.94
CA GLN A 34 -1.99 -0.57 8.09
C GLN A 34 -1.28 -0.74 6.75
N ARG A 35 -2.02 -1.17 5.74
CA ARG A 35 -1.49 -1.36 4.39
C ARG A 35 -1.05 -0.05 3.74
N LEU A 36 -1.79 1.05 3.94
CA LEU A 36 -1.40 2.38 3.47
C LEU A 36 -0.07 2.82 4.10
N PHE A 37 0.09 2.63 5.40
CA PHE A 37 1.33 2.96 6.11
C PHE A 37 2.50 2.09 5.63
N GLU A 38 2.29 0.79 5.44
CA GLU A 38 3.29 -0.13 4.89
C GLU A 38 3.77 0.29 3.48
N LEU A 39 2.89 0.81 2.63
CA LEU A 39 3.25 1.33 1.30
C LEU A 39 4.23 2.51 1.37
N HIS A 40 4.22 3.24 2.48
CA HIS A 40 5.18 4.32 2.75
C HIS A 40 6.41 3.88 3.56
N GLY A 41 6.54 2.58 3.82
CA GLY A 41 7.64 2.05 4.61
C GLY A 41 7.54 2.37 6.11
N VAL A 42 6.33 2.54 6.62
CA VAL A 42 6.05 2.78 8.03
C VAL A 42 5.11 1.69 8.54
N ARG A 43 5.41 1.10 9.69
CA ARG A 43 4.54 0.12 10.35
C ARG A 43 3.52 0.84 11.22
N LEU A 44 2.23 0.54 11.07
CA LEU A 44 1.19 1.05 11.95
C LEU A 44 0.80 0.00 12.98
N GLU A 45 1.04 0.28 14.23
CA GLU A 45 0.67 -0.56 15.37
C GLU A 45 -0.42 0.13 16.20
N VAL A 46 -1.49 -0.59 16.49
CA VAL A 46 -2.63 -0.08 17.26
C VAL A 46 -2.80 -0.96 18.48
N SER A 47 -2.64 -0.36 19.68
CA SER A 47 -2.77 -1.09 20.94
C SER A 47 -4.18 -1.65 21.13
N ALA A 48 -4.33 -2.66 21.98
CA ALA A 48 -5.64 -3.22 22.31
C ALA A 48 -6.59 -2.13 22.83
N ASP A 49 -6.10 -1.28 23.73
CA ASP A 49 -6.89 -0.17 24.30
C ASP A 49 -7.30 0.86 23.24
N ALA A 50 -6.44 1.11 22.25
CA ALA A 50 -6.76 2.00 21.14
C ALA A 50 -7.86 1.40 20.25
N ARG A 51 -7.81 0.09 19.99
CA ARG A 51 -8.89 -0.60 19.26
C ARG A 51 -10.22 -0.50 19.99
N GLY A 52 -10.21 -0.73 21.31
CA GLY A 52 -11.37 -0.52 22.16
C GLY A 52 -11.95 0.89 22.03
N ALA A 53 -11.10 1.93 22.07
CA ALA A 53 -11.53 3.31 21.92
C ALA A 53 -12.16 3.60 20.55
N LEU A 54 -11.66 3.00 19.47
CA LEU A 54 -12.26 3.10 18.14
C LEU A 54 -13.66 2.48 18.11
N VAL A 55 -13.83 1.30 18.78
CA VAL A 55 -15.12 0.64 18.89
C VAL A 55 -16.09 1.45 19.75
N ASP A 56 -15.64 1.97 20.91
CA ASP A 56 -16.45 2.85 21.77
C ASP A 56 -17.01 4.05 20.98
N ARG A 57 -16.15 4.72 20.21
CA ARG A 57 -16.56 5.83 19.34
C ARG A 57 -17.54 5.40 18.26
N ALA A 58 -17.34 4.24 17.65
CA ALA A 58 -18.22 3.72 16.61
C ALA A 58 -19.61 3.38 17.19
N MET A 59 -19.67 2.80 18.39
CA MET A 59 -20.92 2.53 19.08
C MET A 59 -21.68 3.81 19.41
N ALA A 60 -20.99 4.86 19.86
CA ALA A 60 -21.60 6.16 20.14
C ALA A 60 -22.27 6.78 18.91
N HIS A 61 -21.81 6.46 17.70
CA HIS A 61 -22.45 6.92 16.45
C HIS A 61 -23.70 6.12 16.06
N GLY A 62 -23.99 4.98 16.69
CA GLY A 62 -25.22 4.22 16.48
C GLY A 62 -25.38 3.56 15.09
N LEU A 63 -24.38 3.58 14.23
CA LEU A 63 -24.44 3.08 12.85
C LEU A 63 -23.81 1.69 12.67
N GLY A 64 -23.53 0.98 13.77
CA GLY A 64 -22.91 -0.35 13.75
C GLY A 64 -21.57 -0.38 13.00
N ALA A 65 -21.34 -1.43 12.22
CA ALA A 65 -20.07 -1.62 11.49
C ALA A 65 -19.71 -0.49 10.50
N ARG A 66 -20.69 0.26 9.99
CA ARG A 66 -20.44 1.40 9.10
C ARG A 66 -19.74 2.55 9.82
N ALA A 67 -20.02 2.73 11.10
CA ALA A 67 -19.37 3.75 11.90
C ALA A 67 -17.87 3.47 12.07
N LEU A 68 -17.44 2.19 12.13
CA LEU A 68 -16.04 1.82 12.25
C LEU A 68 -15.18 2.41 11.13
N HIS A 69 -15.65 2.31 9.89
CA HIS A 69 -14.90 2.86 8.75
C HIS A 69 -14.69 4.37 8.90
N ARG A 70 -15.75 5.09 9.23
CA ARG A 70 -15.71 6.55 9.44
C ARG A 70 -14.76 6.91 10.59
N VAL A 71 -14.94 6.27 11.74
CA VAL A 71 -14.14 6.55 12.95
C VAL A 71 -12.65 6.27 12.72
N VAL A 72 -12.33 5.17 12.04
CA VAL A 72 -10.94 4.84 11.67
C VAL A 72 -10.38 5.90 10.73
N THR A 73 -11.08 6.25 9.66
CA THR A 73 -10.63 7.28 8.71
C THR A 73 -10.39 8.62 9.42
N GLU A 74 -11.32 9.06 10.27
CA GLU A 74 -11.17 10.30 11.03
C GLU A 74 -9.97 10.26 12.00
N ALA A 75 -9.76 9.13 12.68
CA ALA A 75 -8.68 8.98 13.66
C ALA A 75 -7.28 8.99 13.04
N PHE A 76 -7.15 8.56 11.79
CA PHE A 76 -5.86 8.47 11.10
C PHE A 76 -5.61 9.56 10.06
N ALA A 77 -6.60 10.43 9.75
CA ALA A 77 -6.51 11.43 8.70
C ALA A 77 -5.27 12.34 8.81
N ASP A 78 -4.98 12.84 10.00
CA ASP A 78 -3.83 13.70 10.25
C ASP A 78 -2.50 12.96 10.04
N LEU A 79 -2.45 11.68 10.39
CA LEU A 79 -1.27 10.85 10.20
C LEU A 79 -1.05 10.50 8.75
N GLU A 80 -2.13 10.19 8.02
CA GLU A 80 -2.09 9.94 6.57
C GLU A 80 -1.48 11.13 5.84
N PHE A 81 -1.92 12.34 6.17
CA PHE A 81 -1.39 13.56 5.57
C PHE A 81 0.11 13.76 5.86
N LYS A 82 0.56 13.40 7.06
CA LYS A 82 1.97 13.54 7.48
C LYS A 82 2.85 12.36 7.06
N LEU A 83 2.26 11.25 6.62
CA LEU A 83 2.92 9.97 6.39
C LEU A 83 4.14 10.05 5.45
N PRO A 84 4.09 10.73 4.28
CA PRO A 84 5.27 10.87 3.43
C PRO A 84 6.45 11.54 4.16
N ARG A 85 6.16 12.58 4.91
CA ARG A 85 7.18 13.32 5.69
C ARG A 85 7.76 12.47 6.82
N LEU A 86 6.93 11.68 7.51
CA LEU A 86 7.39 10.77 8.55
C LEU A 86 8.33 9.69 7.99
N ALA A 87 8.01 9.16 6.82
CA ALA A 87 8.85 8.19 6.12
C ALA A 87 10.22 8.79 5.74
N GLU A 88 10.25 10.03 5.22
CA GLU A 88 11.47 10.76 4.89
C GLU A 88 12.33 11.07 6.14
N GLN A 89 11.69 11.31 7.29
CA GLN A 89 12.36 11.51 8.57
C GLN A 89 12.92 10.24 9.19
N GLY A 90 12.75 9.09 8.53
CA GLY A 90 13.26 7.80 9.00
C GLY A 90 12.41 7.16 10.11
N VAL A 91 11.14 7.56 10.24
CA VAL A 91 10.19 6.87 11.12
C VAL A 91 9.90 5.48 10.54
N GLY A 92 10.07 4.45 11.35
CA GLY A 92 9.85 3.06 10.97
C GLY A 92 8.52 2.51 11.48
N ALA A 93 8.03 2.99 12.64
CA ALA A 93 6.73 2.60 13.15
C ALA A 93 6.00 3.75 13.83
N VAL A 94 4.68 3.66 13.83
CA VAL A 94 3.77 4.57 14.54
C VAL A 94 2.91 3.72 15.46
N HIS A 95 3.00 3.97 16.77
CA HIS A 95 2.16 3.30 17.77
C HIS A 95 1.01 4.21 18.17
N MET A 96 -0.21 3.72 17.92
CA MET A 96 -1.46 4.37 18.32
C MET A 96 -1.92 3.82 19.66
N THR A 97 -1.99 4.71 20.64
CA THR A 97 -2.53 4.43 21.98
C THR A 97 -3.97 4.93 22.10
N ARG A 98 -4.67 4.50 23.16
CA ARG A 98 -6.00 5.04 23.50
C ARG A 98 -6.00 6.56 23.58
N ALA A 99 -5.00 7.13 24.27
CA ALA A 99 -4.88 8.57 24.42
C ALA A 99 -4.69 9.31 23.09
N ALA A 100 -3.99 8.69 22.13
CA ALA A 100 -3.82 9.25 20.79
C ALA A 100 -5.13 9.21 19.99
N ILE A 101 -5.90 8.12 20.07
CA ILE A 101 -7.23 8.02 19.43
C ILE A 101 -8.20 9.06 20.00
N GLU A 102 -8.13 9.32 21.31
CA GLU A 102 -8.99 10.29 21.96
C GLU A 102 -8.50 11.75 21.84
N GLY A 103 -7.35 11.97 21.17
CA GLY A 103 -6.77 13.30 20.96
C GLY A 103 -6.11 13.89 22.19
N ARG A 104 -5.85 13.08 23.24
CA ARG A 104 -5.22 13.50 24.49
C ARG A 104 -3.70 13.43 24.47
N ALA A 105 -3.13 12.69 23.53
CA ALA A 105 -1.69 12.54 23.34
C ALA A 105 -1.36 12.40 21.85
N ASN A 106 -0.10 12.65 21.52
CA ASN A 106 0.40 12.36 20.19
C ASN A 106 0.71 10.85 20.03
N PRO A 107 0.61 10.29 18.82
CA PRO A 107 1.12 8.96 18.52
C PRO A 107 2.61 8.84 18.85
N VAL A 108 3.03 7.65 19.28
CA VAL A 108 4.45 7.38 19.51
C VAL A 108 5.11 7.02 18.19
N LEU A 109 6.13 7.78 17.81
CA LEU A 109 6.91 7.58 16.60
C LEU A 109 8.19 6.82 16.95
N VAL A 110 8.44 5.70 16.30
CA VAL A 110 9.63 4.88 16.50
C VAL A 110 10.55 5.02 15.30
N PRO A 111 11.79 5.51 15.48
CA PRO A 111 12.75 5.58 14.39
C PRO A 111 13.05 4.19 13.82
N ARG A 112 13.24 4.11 12.51
CA ARG A 112 13.52 2.85 11.81
C ARG A 112 14.75 2.11 12.38
N ARG A 113 15.76 2.85 12.81
CA ARG A 113 16.99 2.31 13.43
C ARG A 113 16.76 1.61 14.78
N GLU A 114 15.65 1.86 15.45
CA GLU A 114 15.31 1.27 16.75
C GLU A 114 14.47 -0.01 16.64
N ILE A 115 14.09 -0.38 15.42
CA ILE A 115 13.29 -1.57 15.16
C ILE A 115 14.25 -2.70 14.78
N ALA A 116 14.50 -3.65 15.70
CA ALA A 116 15.47 -4.73 15.53
C ALA A 116 15.17 -5.63 14.30
N ASP A 117 13.88 -5.86 14.01
CA ASP A 117 13.40 -6.72 12.91
C ASP A 117 12.90 -5.89 11.72
N TRP A 118 13.49 -4.70 11.50
CA TRP A 118 13.07 -3.89 10.39
C TRP A 118 13.43 -4.57 9.06
N VAL A 119 12.40 -4.95 8.33
CA VAL A 119 12.52 -5.36 6.92
C VAL A 119 11.88 -4.27 6.08
N GLU A 120 12.64 -3.73 5.14
CA GLU A 120 12.11 -2.73 4.23
C GLU A 120 10.95 -3.33 3.43
N PRO A 121 9.75 -2.74 3.46
CA PRO A 121 8.61 -3.29 2.74
C PRO A 121 8.93 -3.34 1.26
N VAL A 122 8.70 -4.50 0.64
CA VAL A 122 8.87 -4.68 -0.80
C VAL A 122 7.90 -3.73 -1.51
N PRO A 123 8.38 -2.83 -2.36
CA PRO A 123 7.51 -1.91 -3.07
C PRO A 123 6.49 -2.69 -3.89
N SER A 124 5.23 -2.30 -3.82
CA SER A 124 4.18 -2.93 -4.62
C SER A 124 4.49 -2.78 -6.12
N ALA A 125 3.97 -3.70 -6.94
CA ALA A 125 4.15 -3.64 -8.39
C ALA A 125 3.70 -2.28 -8.99
N ASN A 126 2.77 -1.61 -8.32
CA ASN A 126 2.31 -0.27 -8.70
C ASN A 126 3.32 0.82 -8.34
N GLN A 127 4.02 0.71 -7.20
CA GLN A 127 5.10 1.62 -6.81
C GLN A 127 6.32 1.47 -7.72
N LEU A 128 6.65 0.24 -8.13
CA LEU A 128 7.72 -0.01 -9.09
C LEU A 128 7.42 0.60 -10.47
N ARG A 129 6.14 0.70 -10.85
CA ARG A 129 5.71 1.26 -12.13
C ARG A 129 5.63 2.80 -12.12
N TYR A 130 5.27 3.41 -10.99
CA TYR A 130 5.00 4.84 -10.87
C TYR A 130 5.95 5.59 -9.92
N GLY A 131 6.86 4.90 -9.25
CA GLY A 131 7.72 5.46 -8.21
C GLY A 131 6.96 5.75 -6.90
N PRO A 132 7.66 6.24 -5.87
CA PRO A 132 7.02 6.65 -4.62
C PRO A 132 6.07 7.83 -4.84
N PRO A 133 4.98 7.94 -4.06
CA PRO A 133 4.07 9.07 -4.17
C PRO A 133 4.84 10.38 -3.96
N GLY A 134 4.78 11.25 -4.97
CA GLY A 134 5.53 12.52 -4.97
C GLY A 134 6.78 12.53 -5.87
N ALA A 135 7.28 11.41 -6.32
CA ALA A 135 8.31 11.36 -7.34
C ALA A 135 7.70 11.81 -8.68
N ARG A 136 8.04 13.01 -9.12
CA ARG A 136 7.73 13.43 -10.49
C ARG A 136 8.51 12.50 -11.41
N THR A 137 7.84 11.61 -12.12
CA THR A 137 8.43 10.91 -13.26
C THR A 137 8.78 11.96 -14.31
N ARG A 138 10.04 12.40 -14.32
CA ARG A 138 10.57 12.91 -15.59
C ARG A 138 10.53 11.71 -16.52
N SER A 139 9.59 11.73 -17.45
CA SER A 139 9.66 10.87 -18.61
C SER A 139 10.93 11.23 -19.36
N GLU A 140 12.02 10.55 -19.05
CA GLU A 140 13.16 10.56 -19.98
C GLU A 140 12.65 9.96 -21.27
N PRO A 141 12.74 10.71 -22.38
CA PRO A 141 12.41 10.14 -23.68
C PRO A 141 13.34 8.95 -23.90
N ALA A 142 12.76 7.80 -24.21
CA ALA A 142 13.52 6.60 -24.55
C ALA A 142 14.63 6.97 -25.55
N PRO A 143 15.87 6.47 -25.36
CA PRO A 143 16.95 6.76 -26.28
C PRO A 143 16.50 6.37 -27.68
N ARG A 144 16.48 7.36 -28.58
CA ARG A 144 16.15 7.15 -30.00
C ARG A 144 17.15 6.14 -30.54
N ALA A 145 16.66 4.94 -30.83
CA ALA A 145 17.45 3.93 -31.50
C ALA A 145 18.05 4.56 -32.74
N ASN A 146 19.38 4.61 -32.79
CA ASN A 146 20.15 5.21 -33.87
C ASN A 146 19.89 4.42 -35.17
N ARG A 147 18.99 4.93 -36.01
CA ARG A 147 18.61 4.33 -37.30
C ARG A 147 19.75 4.34 -38.33
N GLU A 148 20.91 4.88 -37.99
CA GLU A 148 22.03 5.04 -38.95
C GLU A 148 22.96 3.82 -39.03
N GLN A 149 22.82 2.78 -38.19
CA GLN A 149 23.71 1.62 -38.26
C GLN A 149 23.23 0.47 -39.15
N VAL A 150 22.07 0.56 -39.82
CA VAL A 150 21.54 -0.52 -40.67
C VAL A 150 21.94 -0.34 -42.16
N ALA A 151 22.61 0.74 -42.57
CA ALA A 151 22.86 1.07 -43.97
C ALA A 151 24.28 0.77 -44.48
N ARG A 152 25.08 -0.07 -43.82
CA ARG A 152 26.40 -0.51 -44.36
C ARG A 152 26.56 -2.03 -44.29
N ARG A 153 25.82 -2.75 -45.14
CA ARG A 153 26.27 -4.04 -45.61
C ARG A 153 27.09 -3.83 -46.89
N PRO A 154 28.36 -4.26 -46.96
CA PRO A 154 29.10 -4.27 -48.20
C PRO A 154 28.47 -5.32 -49.12
N ARG A 155 28.23 -4.91 -50.37
CA ARG A 155 27.85 -5.80 -51.47
C ARG A 155 29.03 -6.73 -51.73
N GLY A 156 28.85 -8.02 -51.48
CA GLY A 156 29.80 -9.05 -51.80
C GLY A 156 30.00 -9.14 -53.32
N SER A 157 31.25 -9.09 -53.71
CA SER A 157 31.74 -9.38 -55.03
C SER A 157 31.48 -10.81 -55.40
N SER A 158 30.81 -10.98 -56.53
CA SER A 158 30.63 -12.21 -57.23
C SER A 158 31.95 -12.65 -57.88
N GLU A 159 32.56 -13.69 -57.36
CA GLU A 159 33.56 -14.46 -58.11
C GLU A 159 33.04 -15.87 -58.30
N GLY A 160 32.92 -16.24 -59.55
CA GLY A 160 32.42 -17.50 -60.03
C GLY A 160 33.43 -18.65 -59.91
N PRO A 161 33.01 -19.88 -60.08
CA PRO A 161 33.85 -21.06 -59.92
C PRO A 161 34.72 -21.29 -61.18
N THR A 162 36.02 -21.33 -60.97
CA THR A 162 36.92 -21.87 -61.99
C THR A 162 37.04 -23.40 -61.80
N LEU A 163 36.56 -24.08 -62.83
CA LEU A 163 36.90 -25.45 -63.15
C LEU A 163 38.43 -25.59 -63.35
N PHE A 164 39.02 -26.55 -62.71
CA PHE A 164 40.27 -27.11 -63.25
C PHE A 164 40.23 -28.63 -63.20
N GLU A 165 40.49 -29.15 -64.43
CA GLU A 165 40.55 -30.56 -64.80
C GLU A 165 41.81 -31.24 -64.32
N SER A 166 41.62 -32.55 -64.12
CA SER A 166 42.39 -33.72 -64.57
C SER A 166 43.85 -33.87 -64.22
N GLY A 167 44.19 -35.03 -63.84
CA GLY A 167 45.39 -35.66 -64.38
C GLY A 167 46.18 -36.53 -63.44
N SER A 168 46.06 -37.86 -63.72
CA SER A 168 46.96 -38.96 -63.47
C SER A 168 46.86 -39.68 -62.13
#